data_aa23c314e9b73a39e81abcb7f697d83f
#
_entry.id   aa23c314e9b73a39e81abcb7f697d83f
#
_cell.length_a   1.000
_cell.length_b   1.000
_cell.length_c   1.000
_cell.angle_alpha   90.00
_cell.angle_beta   90.00
_cell.angle_gamma   90.00
#
_symmetry.space_group_name_H-M   'P 1'
#
loop_
_entity.id
_entity.type
_entity.pdbx_description
1 polymer ?
#
loop_
_entity_poly.entity_id
_entity_poly.type
_entity_poly.pdbx_seq_one_letter_code
_entity_poly.pdbx_strand_id
1 'polypeptide(L)'
;HQAHPVIEGEKVIITKWFRQASPNLQDKIELNKHVKTYTKKGFKKTKLNKELHLAISKYYFENKENLENEYVAGNFIESDKNIVPSLLLELPIELKQRIHDNLQKPLEKWCGVDLTPTYVYGIREYREGSILNSHRDRKDTHIISAIINVHQEVSEEWPLEIEDHFYRKHEVFLEPGEVIFYESARLLHGRPKKLKGKRFANIF
;
A
#
# COMPACT_ATOMS: atom_id res chain seq x y z
N HIS A 1 21.36 12.16 36.43
CA HIS A 1 22.45 11.16 36.32
C HIS A 1 23.77 11.88 36.28
N GLN A 2 24.60 11.68 37.28
CA GLN A 2 25.97 12.16 37.29
C GLN A 2 26.88 11.04 36.78
N ALA A 3 27.68 11.31 35.74
CA ALA A 3 28.72 10.40 35.31
C ALA A 3 29.96 10.66 36.13
N HIS A 4 30.61 9.62 36.64
CA HIS A 4 31.87 9.77 37.32
C HIS A 4 32.94 10.24 36.33
N PRO A 5 33.88 11.11 36.78
CA PRO A 5 34.98 11.57 35.93
C PRO A 5 35.88 10.38 35.50
N VAL A 6 36.43 10.51 34.31
CA VAL A 6 37.43 9.56 33.81
C VAL A 6 38.78 9.93 34.44
N ILE A 7 39.40 8.99 35.15
CA ILE A 7 40.68 9.19 35.81
C ILE A 7 41.83 8.84 34.84
N GLU A 8 41.61 7.82 33.99
CA GLU A 8 42.60 7.40 33.01
C GLU A 8 41.89 6.72 31.83
N GLY A 9 42.29 6.97 30.58
CA GLY A 9 41.73 6.41 29.37
C GLY A 9 40.57 7.22 28.76
N GLU A 10 39.90 6.65 27.73
CA GLU A 10 38.76 7.25 27.04
C GLU A 10 37.44 6.68 27.55
N LYS A 11 36.45 7.55 27.72
CA LYS A 11 35.09 7.16 28.09
C LYS A 11 34.13 7.41 26.93
N VAL A 12 33.62 6.33 26.34
CA VAL A 12 32.55 6.41 25.34
C VAL A 12 31.20 6.14 26.03
N ILE A 13 30.28 7.09 25.97
CA ILE A 13 28.94 6.95 26.50
C ILE A 13 27.96 6.91 25.35
N ILE A 14 27.21 5.80 25.21
CA ILE A 14 26.07 5.69 24.31
C ILE A 14 24.82 5.89 25.14
N THR A 15 24.10 6.98 24.91
CA THR A 15 22.83 7.27 25.61
C THR A 15 21.67 7.03 24.66
N LYS A 16 20.78 6.11 25.02
CA LYS A 16 19.53 5.89 24.31
C LYS A 16 18.37 6.28 25.22
N TRP A 17 17.61 7.27 24.79
CA TRP A 17 16.41 7.71 25.50
C TRP A 17 15.21 6.86 25.10
N PHE A 18 14.54 6.30 26.09
CA PHE A 18 13.27 5.62 25.92
C PHE A 18 12.17 6.54 26.47
N ARG A 19 11.14 6.75 25.69
CA ARG A 19 9.93 7.45 26.14
C ARG A 19 8.77 6.47 26.16
N GLN A 20 7.84 6.67 27.06
CA GLN A 20 6.56 5.97 27.02
C GLN A 20 5.88 6.33 25.70
N ALA A 21 5.34 5.33 25.00
CA ALA A 21 4.58 5.55 23.79
C ALA A 21 3.36 6.43 24.11
N SER A 22 3.02 7.34 23.19
CA SER A 22 1.77 8.08 23.29
C SER A 22 0.58 7.12 23.32
N PRO A 23 -0.58 7.47 23.93
CA PRO A 23 -1.76 6.62 23.91
C PRO A 23 -2.12 6.12 22.53
N ASN A 24 -2.08 7.00 21.51
CA ASN A 24 -2.33 6.64 20.12
C ASN A 24 -1.34 5.59 19.58
N LEU A 25 -0.08 5.65 19.94
CA LEU A 25 0.90 4.65 19.54
C LEU A 25 0.71 3.33 20.30
N GLN A 26 0.29 3.37 21.55
CA GLN A 26 -0.06 2.16 22.33
C GLN A 26 -1.25 1.44 21.70
N ASP A 27 -2.28 2.16 21.28
CA ASP A 27 -3.43 1.60 20.57
C ASP A 27 -3.01 0.89 19.27
N LYS A 28 -2.11 1.52 18.50
CA LYS A 28 -1.56 0.91 17.28
C LYS A 28 -0.77 -0.35 17.56
N ILE A 29 0.02 -0.38 18.62
CA ILE A 29 0.79 -1.55 19.04
C ILE A 29 -0.18 -2.68 19.43
N GLU A 30 -1.21 -2.38 20.19
CA GLU A 30 -2.19 -3.38 20.62
C GLU A 30 -2.98 -3.96 19.44
N LEU A 31 -3.43 -3.12 18.50
CA LEU A 31 -4.09 -3.56 17.27
C LEU A 31 -3.22 -4.53 16.44
N ASN A 32 -1.91 -4.33 16.46
CA ASN A 32 -0.97 -5.14 15.71
C ASN A 32 -0.43 -6.37 16.46
N LYS A 33 -0.76 -6.52 17.75
CA LYS A 33 -0.20 -7.57 18.64
C LYS A 33 -0.38 -8.99 18.10
N HIS A 34 -1.49 -9.23 17.43
CA HIS A 34 -1.86 -10.54 16.90
C HIS A 34 -1.61 -10.71 15.39
N VAL A 35 -0.97 -9.72 14.75
CA VAL A 35 -0.64 -9.78 13.34
C VAL A 35 0.86 -10.01 13.19
N LYS A 36 1.23 -11.17 12.63
CA LYS A 36 2.62 -11.56 12.40
C LYS A 36 3.33 -10.58 11.45
N THR A 37 4.63 -10.39 11.66
CA THR A 37 5.52 -9.68 10.73
C THR A 37 6.28 -10.69 9.88
N TYR A 38 6.46 -10.39 8.61
CA TYR A 38 7.15 -11.26 7.66
C TYR A 38 8.45 -10.65 7.15
N THR A 39 8.53 -9.33 7.11
CA THR A 39 9.69 -8.61 6.57
C THR A 39 10.21 -7.59 7.55
N LYS A 40 11.40 -7.04 7.29
CA LYS A 40 12.03 -6.06 8.18
C LYS A 40 11.30 -4.71 8.21
N LYS A 41 10.74 -4.27 7.09
CA LYS A 41 10.12 -2.94 6.93
C LYS A 41 8.60 -2.99 6.77
N GLY A 42 8.08 -4.07 6.21
CA GLY A 42 6.66 -4.27 5.93
C GLY A 42 6.24 -3.90 4.52
N PHE A 43 7.04 -3.19 3.74
CA PHE A 43 6.73 -2.88 2.35
C PHE A 43 7.98 -2.72 1.49
N LYS A 44 7.80 -2.89 0.17
CA LYS A 44 8.84 -2.77 -0.86
C LYS A 44 8.26 -2.31 -2.19
N LYS A 45 8.77 -1.21 -2.74
CA LYS A 45 8.46 -0.79 -4.12
C LYS A 45 9.39 -1.52 -5.10
N THR A 46 8.84 -1.97 -6.23
CA THR A 46 9.56 -2.63 -7.32
C THR A 46 8.85 -2.38 -8.65
N LYS A 47 9.36 -2.95 -9.74
CA LYS A 47 8.74 -2.86 -11.06
C LYS A 47 8.00 -4.14 -11.41
N LEU A 48 6.87 -3.99 -12.09
CA LEU A 48 6.14 -5.09 -12.69
C LEU A 48 6.90 -5.62 -13.92
N ASN A 49 6.66 -6.88 -14.27
CA ASN A 49 7.08 -7.39 -15.56
C ASN A 49 6.54 -6.52 -16.70
N LYS A 50 7.38 -6.13 -17.63
CA LYS A 50 7.03 -5.18 -18.70
C LYS A 50 5.91 -5.69 -19.61
N GLU A 51 5.93 -6.97 -19.96
CA GLU A 51 4.92 -7.58 -20.82
C GLU A 51 3.55 -7.64 -20.11
N LEU A 52 3.55 -7.96 -18.83
CA LEU A 52 2.33 -7.94 -18.02
C LEU A 52 1.79 -6.51 -17.91
N HIS A 53 2.64 -5.51 -17.62
CA HIS A 53 2.21 -4.12 -17.56
C HIS A 53 1.61 -3.66 -18.89
N LEU A 54 2.23 -3.97 -20.02
CA LEU A 54 1.70 -3.64 -21.34
C LEU A 54 0.33 -4.29 -21.59
N ALA A 55 0.15 -5.56 -21.20
CA ALA A 55 -1.13 -6.24 -21.35
C ALA A 55 -2.24 -5.62 -20.49
N ILE A 56 -1.94 -5.27 -19.23
CA ILE A 56 -2.88 -4.59 -18.34
C ILE A 56 -3.24 -3.20 -18.88
N SER A 57 -2.24 -2.41 -19.30
CA SER A 57 -2.45 -1.06 -19.83
C SER A 57 -3.28 -1.11 -21.12
N LYS A 58 -2.98 -2.03 -22.03
CA LYS A 58 -3.75 -2.23 -23.25
C LYS A 58 -5.21 -2.54 -22.91
N TYR A 59 -5.46 -3.51 -22.03
CA TYR A 59 -6.82 -3.86 -21.61
C TYR A 59 -7.55 -2.65 -21.03
N TYR A 60 -6.90 -1.89 -20.13
CA TYR A 60 -7.49 -0.69 -19.54
C TYR A 60 -7.91 0.34 -20.59
N PHE A 61 -7.02 0.68 -21.56
CA PHE A 61 -7.32 1.67 -22.56
C PHE A 61 -8.39 1.24 -23.57
N GLU A 62 -8.46 -0.05 -23.88
CA GLU A 62 -9.45 -0.61 -24.80
C GLU A 62 -10.85 -0.77 -24.16
N ASN A 63 -10.96 -0.74 -22.82
CA ASN A 63 -12.21 -1.02 -22.11
C ASN A 63 -12.65 0.09 -21.14
N LYS A 64 -12.13 1.31 -21.26
CA LYS A 64 -12.44 2.41 -20.34
C LYS A 64 -13.92 2.78 -20.29
N GLU A 65 -14.67 2.59 -21.35
CA GLU A 65 -16.12 2.78 -21.43
C GLU A 65 -16.92 1.79 -20.58
N ASN A 66 -16.31 0.70 -20.18
CA ASN A 66 -16.90 -0.34 -19.33
C ASN A 66 -16.61 -0.10 -17.83
N LEU A 67 -16.04 1.05 -17.46
CA LEU A 67 -15.86 1.44 -16.07
C LEU A 67 -17.22 1.67 -15.40
N GLU A 68 -17.47 0.96 -14.32
CA GLU A 68 -18.71 1.04 -13.54
C GLU A 68 -18.48 1.77 -12.22
N ASN A 69 -19.54 2.34 -11.65
CA ASN A 69 -19.49 2.95 -10.33
C ASN A 69 -19.12 1.89 -9.29
N GLU A 70 -18.09 2.18 -8.49
CA GLU A 70 -17.67 1.28 -7.44
C GLU A 70 -18.27 1.72 -6.09
N TYR A 71 -18.82 0.75 -5.37
CA TYR A 71 -19.23 0.93 -3.99
C TYR A 71 -18.29 0.14 -3.07
N VAL A 72 -17.55 0.86 -2.24
CA VAL A 72 -16.65 0.27 -1.24
C VAL A 72 -17.28 0.43 0.14
N ALA A 73 -17.67 -0.69 0.74
CA ALA A 73 -18.26 -0.69 2.07
C ALA A 73 -17.28 -0.11 3.12
N GLY A 74 -17.80 0.64 4.10
CA GLY A 74 -17.00 1.19 5.19
C GLY A 74 -16.47 2.60 4.95
N ASN A 75 -16.90 3.27 3.89
CA ASN A 75 -16.51 4.65 3.58
C ASN A 75 -14.99 4.87 3.52
N PHE A 76 -14.27 3.89 3.01
CA PHE A 76 -12.81 4.02 2.85
C PHE A 76 -12.43 4.96 1.72
N ILE A 77 -13.29 5.10 0.71
CA ILE A 77 -13.07 5.99 -0.43
C ILE A 77 -14.14 7.07 -0.40
N GLU A 78 -13.70 8.31 -0.38
CA GLU A 78 -14.57 9.48 -0.34
C GLU A 78 -14.13 10.50 -1.40
N SER A 79 -14.99 11.49 -1.70
CA SER A 79 -14.66 12.64 -2.52
C SER A 79 -15.27 13.90 -1.94
N ASP A 80 -14.55 15.01 -2.03
CA ASP A 80 -15.07 16.34 -1.74
C ASP A 80 -15.88 16.92 -2.89
N LYS A 81 -15.83 16.27 -4.05
CA LYS A 81 -16.70 16.55 -5.19
C LYS A 81 -17.99 15.74 -5.03
N ASN A 82 -19.09 16.28 -5.42
CA ASN A 82 -20.36 15.52 -5.42
C ASN A 82 -20.43 14.53 -6.61
N ILE A 83 -19.42 13.65 -6.66
CA ILE A 83 -19.26 12.62 -7.70
C ILE A 83 -18.93 11.28 -7.06
N VAL A 84 -19.10 10.20 -7.83
CA VAL A 84 -18.61 8.87 -7.44
C VAL A 84 -17.07 8.90 -7.37
N PRO A 85 -16.45 8.60 -6.20
CA PRO A 85 -15.03 8.80 -6.01
C PRO A 85 -14.16 7.78 -6.77
N SER A 86 -14.67 6.59 -7.04
CA SER A 86 -13.94 5.54 -7.79
C SER A 86 -14.85 4.79 -8.74
N LEU A 87 -14.25 4.33 -9.83
CA LEU A 87 -14.86 3.43 -10.80
C LEU A 87 -14.06 2.12 -10.82
N LEU A 88 -14.71 1.03 -11.17
CA LEU A 88 -14.09 -0.29 -11.30
C LEU A 88 -14.23 -0.79 -12.73
N LEU A 89 -13.13 -1.22 -13.32
CA LEU A 89 -13.10 -2.02 -14.53
C LEU A 89 -12.79 -3.47 -14.16
N GLU A 90 -13.74 -4.36 -14.40
CA GLU A 90 -13.53 -5.78 -14.14
C GLU A 90 -12.45 -6.36 -15.06
N LEU A 91 -11.65 -7.26 -14.54
CA LEU A 91 -10.59 -7.94 -15.30
C LEU A 91 -11.04 -9.32 -15.75
N PRO A 92 -10.72 -9.75 -16.99
CA PRO A 92 -10.96 -11.12 -17.42
C PRO A 92 -10.13 -12.10 -16.60
N ILE A 93 -10.65 -13.31 -16.43
CA ILE A 93 -10.04 -14.33 -15.57
C ILE A 93 -8.62 -14.68 -16.00
N GLU A 94 -8.33 -14.66 -17.29
CA GLU A 94 -7.01 -14.95 -17.84
C GLU A 94 -5.99 -13.88 -17.44
N LEU A 95 -6.41 -12.61 -17.37
CA LEU A 95 -5.53 -11.53 -16.95
C LEU A 95 -5.32 -11.55 -15.43
N LYS A 96 -6.36 -11.86 -14.64
CA LYS A 96 -6.22 -12.11 -13.20
C LYS A 96 -5.24 -13.24 -12.93
N GLN A 97 -5.34 -14.35 -13.64
CA GLN A 97 -4.41 -15.48 -13.50
C GLN A 97 -2.97 -15.09 -13.84
N ARG A 98 -2.77 -14.36 -14.95
CA ARG A 98 -1.44 -13.85 -15.30
C ARG A 98 -0.84 -12.95 -14.24
N ILE A 99 -1.66 -12.13 -13.55
CA ILE A 99 -1.21 -11.29 -12.44
C ILE A 99 -0.77 -12.18 -11.27
N HIS A 100 -1.56 -13.18 -10.88
CA HIS A 100 -1.19 -14.14 -9.85
C HIS A 100 0.14 -14.84 -10.16
N ASP A 101 0.26 -15.42 -11.35
CA ASP A 101 1.46 -16.18 -11.77
C ASP A 101 2.74 -15.31 -11.75
N ASN A 102 2.60 -14.03 -12.10
CA ASN A 102 3.74 -13.11 -12.11
C ASN A 102 4.11 -12.55 -10.73
N LEU A 103 3.16 -12.43 -9.80
CA LEU A 103 3.39 -11.81 -8.50
C LEU A 103 3.64 -12.80 -7.37
N GLN A 104 3.08 -14.02 -7.42
CA GLN A 104 3.17 -14.98 -6.32
C GLN A 104 4.62 -15.27 -5.91
N LYS A 105 5.46 -15.73 -6.82
CA LYS A 105 6.85 -16.06 -6.50
C LYS A 105 7.70 -14.85 -6.06
N PRO A 106 7.59 -13.66 -6.66
CA PRO A 106 8.21 -12.45 -6.13
C PRO A 106 7.75 -12.06 -4.72
N LEU A 107 6.45 -12.21 -4.41
CA LEU A 107 5.90 -11.94 -3.07
C LEU A 107 6.40 -12.97 -2.05
N GLU A 108 6.35 -14.26 -2.36
CA GLU A 108 6.88 -15.35 -1.51
C GLU A 108 8.37 -15.15 -1.21
N LYS A 109 9.16 -14.82 -2.23
CA LYS A 109 10.59 -14.50 -2.06
C LYS A 109 10.81 -13.28 -1.16
N TRP A 110 9.93 -12.29 -1.25
CA TRP A 110 10.05 -11.07 -0.46
C TRP A 110 9.66 -11.29 1.01
N CYS A 111 8.56 -12.00 1.27
CA CYS A 111 8.06 -12.25 2.63
C CYS A 111 8.62 -13.51 3.29
N GLY A 112 9.28 -14.39 2.53
CA GLY A 112 9.96 -15.58 3.04
C GLY A 112 9.02 -16.73 3.45
N VAL A 113 7.77 -16.74 2.95
CA VAL A 113 6.76 -17.78 3.21
C VAL A 113 5.99 -18.09 1.93
N ASP A 114 5.46 -19.30 1.83
CA ASP A 114 4.53 -19.66 0.76
C ASP A 114 3.21 -18.91 0.94
N LEU A 115 2.61 -18.49 -0.18
CA LEU A 115 1.37 -17.72 -0.21
C LEU A 115 0.29 -18.46 -1.00
N THR A 116 -0.93 -18.42 -0.50
CA THR A 116 -2.11 -18.84 -1.26
C THR A 116 -2.77 -17.59 -1.85
N PRO A 117 -2.88 -17.50 -3.18
CA PRO A 117 -3.57 -16.38 -3.84
C PRO A 117 -5.03 -16.32 -3.40
N THR A 118 -5.53 -15.11 -3.13
CA THR A 118 -6.94 -14.89 -2.76
C THR A 118 -7.67 -14.14 -3.84
N TYR A 119 -7.39 -12.86 -4.02
CA TYR A 119 -8.11 -12.00 -4.94
C TYR A 119 -7.17 -11.21 -5.82
N VAL A 120 -7.60 -10.94 -7.06
CA VAL A 120 -7.21 -9.80 -7.86
C VAL A 120 -8.48 -9.04 -8.14
N TYR A 121 -8.61 -7.86 -7.54
CA TYR A 121 -9.70 -6.94 -7.85
C TYR A 121 -9.53 -6.40 -9.28
N GLY A 122 -10.55 -5.75 -9.80
CA GLY A 122 -10.45 -5.08 -11.08
C GLY A 122 -9.47 -3.89 -11.07
N ILE A 123 -9.45 -3.12 -12.13
CA ILE A 123 -8.74 -1.85 -12.17
C ILE A 123 -9.64 -0.79 -11.54
N ARG A 124 -9.24 -0.29 -10.36
CA ARG A 124 -9.91 0.84 -9.72
C ARG A 124 -9.33 2.14 -10.26
N GLU A 125 -10.19 2.97 -10.83
CA GLU A 125 -9.87 4.32 -11.24
C GLU A 125 -10.41 5.33 -10.22
N TYR A 126 -9.52 5.95 -9.45
CA TYR A 126 -9.86 7.08 -8.60
C TYR A 126 -10.01 8.35 -9.44
N ARG A 127 -10.96 9.21 -9.05
CA ARG A 127 -11.31 10.45 -9.75
C ARG A 127 -10.84 11.67 -8.97
N GLU A 128 -10.87 12.83 -9.61
CA GLU A 128 -10.50 14.11 -8.98
C GLU A 128 -11.22 14.32 -7.65
N GLY A 129 -10.48 14.76 -6.62
CA GLY A 129 -10.99 15.01 -5.28
C GLY A 129 -11.10 13.77 -4.40
N SER A 130 -10.82 12.57 -4.94
CA SER A 130 -10.88 11.34 -4.15
C SER A 130 -9.80 11.29 -3.10
N ILE A 131 -10.13 10.71 -1.96
CA ILE A 131 -9.23 10.27 -0.91
C ILE A 131 -9.44 8.78 -0.65
N LEU A 132 -8.40 8.10 -0.19
CA LEU A 132 -8.49 6.78 0.39
C LEU A 132 -8.12 6.89 1.85
N ASN A 133 -9.11 6.75 2.74
CA ASN A 133 -8.89 6.83 4.18
C ASN A 133 -7.89 5.77 4.65
N SER A 134 -7.03 6.16 5.60
CA SER A 134 -6.03 5.24 6.13
C SER A 134 -6.69 4.07 6.86
N HIS A 135 -6.34 2.87 6.48
CA HIS A 135 -6.91 1.62 6.98
C HIS A 135 -5.86 0.51 7.03
N ARG A 136 -6.25 -0.62 7.59
CA ARG A 136 -5.58 -1.92 7.45
C ARG A 136 -6.53 -2.88 6.80
N ASP A 137 -5.99 -3.79 6.01
CA ASP A 137 -6.79 -4.84 5.39
C ASP A 137 -7.20 -5.91 6.40
N ARG A 138 -8.13 -6.76 6.01
CA ARG A 138 -8.62 -7.85 6.86
C ARG A 138 -7.56 -8.93 7.01
N LYS A 139 -7.13 -9.19 8.23
CA LYS A 139 -6.09 -10.20 8.55
C LYS A 139 -6.42 -11.62 8.12
N ASP A 140 -7.70 -11.94 7.94
CA ASP A 140 -8.14 -13.29 7.59
C ASP A 140 -8.05 -13.58 6.09
N THR A 141 -7.86 -12.55 5.26
CA THR A 141 -7.87 -12.69 3.79
C THR A 141 -6.76 -11.92 3.07
N HIS A 142 -6.17 -10.89 3.68
CA HIS A 142 -5.26 -9.95 3.02
C HIS A 142 -4.03 -9.67 3.89
N ILE A 143 -3.19 -10.69 4.08
CA ILE A 143 -1.99 -10.54 4.92
C ILE A 143 -0.85 -9.89 4.16
N ILE A 144 -0.61 -10.36 2.94
CA ILE A 144 0.38 -9.84 1.99
C ILE A 144 -0.36 -9.41 0.74
N SER A 145 -0.16 -8.18 0.34
CA SER A 145 -0.84 -7.59 -0.81
C SER A 145 0.12 -6.87 -1.74
N ALA A 146 -0.35 -6.56 -2.93
CA ALA A 146 0.36 -5.77 -3.91
C ALA A 146 -0.56 -4.71 -4.51
N ILE A 147 -0.04 -3.49 -4.74
CA ILE A 147 -0.72 -2.46 -5.52
C ILE A 147 0.10 -2.21 -6.78
N ILE A 148 -0.50 -2.39 -7.94
CA ILE A 148 0.09 -2.09 -9.24
C ILE A 148 -0.47 -0.75 -9.72
N ASN A 149 0.40 0.22 -10.05
CA ASN A 149 -0.06 1.42 -10.76
C ASN A 149 -0.18 1.11 -12.26
N VAL A 150 -1.39 1.29 -12.78
CA VAL A 150 -1.73 1.02 -14.19
C VAL A 150 -1.57 2.26 -15.04
N HIS A 151 -2.14 3.38 -14.58
CA HIS A 151 -2.15 4.65 -15.28
C HIS A 151 -2.44 5.80 -14.33
N GLN A 152 -1.95 7.00 -14.67
CA GLN A 152 -2.27 8.22 -13.91
C GLN A 152 -2.25 9.45 -14.80
N GLU A 153 -3.20 10.36 -14.58
CA GLU A 153 -3.26 11.70 -15.14
C GLU A 153 -3.46 12.68 -13.98
N VAL A 154 -2.36 13.03 -13.32
CA VAL A 154 -2.36 13.86 -12.13
C VAL A 154 -1.62 15.17 -12.36
N SER A 155 -2.09 16.26 -11.72
CA SER A 155 -1.40 17.56 -11.71
C SER A 155 -0.45 17.70 -10.52
N GLU A 156 -0.67 16.92 -9.46
CA GLU A 156 0.22 16.77 -8.31
C GLU A 156 0.36 15.29 -7.98
N GLU A 157 1.54 14.86 -7.54
CA GLU A 157 1.78 13.48 -7.10
C GLU A 157 0.82 13.06 -5.99
N TRP A 158 0.30 11.84 -6.10
CA TRP A 158 -0.66 11.28 -5.14
C TRP A 158 -0.11 10.02 -4.49
N PRO A 159 0.77 10.17 -3.47
CA PRO A 159 1.48 9.07 -2.86
C PRO A 159 0.55 8.14 -2.05
N LEU A 160 0.95 6.88 -1.94
CA LEU A 160 0.47 6.01 -0.89
C LEU A 160 1.20 6.38 0.41
N GLU A 161 0.47 6.87 1.41
CA GLU A 161 1.00 6.97 2.76
C GLU A 161 0.92 5.59 3.41
N ILE A 162 2.04 5.11 3.96
CA ILE A 162 2.13 3.79 4.60
C ILE A 162 3.01 3.87 5.84
N GLU A 163 2.58 3.27 6.94
CA GLU A 163 3.41 3.11 8.14
C GLU A 163 4.30 1.86 8.00
N ASP A 164 5.53 1.93 8.50
CA ASP A 164 6.38 0.74 8.61
C ASP A 164 6.14 0.01 9.95
N HIS A 165 6.87 -1.10 10.20
CA HIS A 165 6.76 -1.86 11.46
C HIS A 165 7.19 -1.08 12.70
N PHE A 166 7.82 0.09 12.53
CA PHE A 166 8.20 1.00 13.60
C PHE A 166 7.24 2.19 13.71
N TYR A 167 6.07 2.12 13.04
CA TYR A 167 5.04 3.16 13.00
C TYR A 167 5.51 4.50 12.43
N ARG A 168 6.56 4.48 11.59
CA ARG A 168 7.02 5.66 10.86
C ARG A 168 6.25 5.76 9.56
N LYS A 169 5.73 6.95 9.27
CA LYS A 169 5.03 7.24 8.01
C LYS A 169 6.01 7.41 6.86
N HIS A 170 5.64 6.87 5.72
CA HIS A 170 6.34 7.00 4.45
C HIS A 170 5.35 7.39 3.37
N GLU A 171 5.78 8.22 2.44
CA GLU A 171 5.08 8.49 1.19
C GLU A 171 5.73 7.65 0.09
N VAL A 172 4.94 6.81 -0.57
CA VAL A 172 5.40 5.95 -1.66
C VAL A 172 4.74 6.40 -2.95
N PHE A 173 5.56 6.98 -3.82
CA PHE A 173 5.15 7.40 -5.16
C PHE A 173 5.28 6.23 -6.12
N LEU A 174 4.25 5.98 -6.92
CA LEU A 174 4.22 4.94 -7.93
C LEU A 174 4.04 5.55 -9.31
N GLU A 175 4.84 5.08 -10.26
CA GLU A 175 4.70 5.33 -11.68
C GLU A 175 3.98 4.17 -12.37
N PRO A 176 3.33 4.39 -13.53
CA PRO A 176 2.75 3.28 -14.31
C PRO A 176 3.76 2.16 -14.55
N GLY A 177 3.38 0.93 -14.19
CA GLY A 177 4.24 -0.24 -14.22
C GLY A 177 5.08 -0.47 -12.97
N GLU A 178 4.97 0.37 -11.96
CA GLU A 178 5.52 0.08 -10.64
C GLU A 178 4.49 -0.64 -9.76
N VAL A 179 5.00 -1.39 -8.80
CA VAL A 179 4.22 -2.16 -7.83
C VAL A 179 4.81 -2.00 -6.45
N ILE A 180 3.96 -1.88 -5.44
CA ILE A 180 4.35 -1.98 -4.04
C ILE A 180 3.83 -3.29 -3.45
N PHE A 181 4.73 -4.06 -2.83
CA PHE A 181 4.41 -5.20 -1.97
C PHE A 181 4.30 -4.70 -0.53
N TYR A 182 3.30 -5.14 0.21
CA TYR A 182 3.13 -4.68 1.59
C TYR A 182 2.37 -5.67 2.46
N GLU A 183 2.65 -5.64 3.76
CA GLU A 183 1.97 -6.43 4.78
C GLU A 183 0.66 -5.72 5.17
N SER A 184 -0.35 -5.82 4.32
CA SER A 184 -1.52 -4.96 4.30
C SER A 184 -2.42 -5.08 5.53
N ALA A 185 -2.50 -6.27 6.14
CA ALA A 185 -3.24 -6.46 7.38
C ALA A 185 -2.57 -5.78 8.59
N ARG A 186 -1.27 -5.49 8.50
CA ARG A 186 -0.50 -4.93 9.60
C ARG A 186 -0.24 -3.45 9.46
N LEU A 187 0.07 -2.99 8.27
CA LEU A 187 0.49 -1.62 8.03
C LEU A 187 -0.70 -0.71 7.78
N LEU A 188 -0.80 0.38 8.55
CA LEU A 188 -1.75 1.45 8.25
C LEU A 188 -1.34 2.11 6.94
N HIS A 189 -2.25 2.12 5.97
CA HIS A 189 -1.98 2.67 4.65
C HIS A 189 -3.21 3.36 4.07
N GLY A 190 -3.01 4.30 3.15
CA GLY A 190 -4.08 5.07 2.50
C GLY A 190 -3.53 6.19 1.64
N ARG A 191 -4.43 7.02 1.14
CA ARG A 191 -4.14 8.23 0.36
C ARG A 191 -5.00 9.37 0.90
N PRO A 192 -4.67 9.90 2.09
CA PRO A 192 -5.54 10.88 2.78
C PRO A 192 -5.51 12.27 2.13
N LYS A 193 -4.55 12.53 1.25
CA LYS A 193 -4.54 13.74 0.42
C LYS A 193 -5.53 13.58 -0.73
N LYS A 194 -6.20 14.67 -1.11
CA LYS A 194 -7.11 14.68 -2.25
C LYS A 194 -6.35 14.48 -3.55
N LEU A 195 -6.87 13.59 -4.40
CA LEU A 195 -6.37 13.45 -5.77
C LEU A 195 -6.57 14.76 -6.53
N LYS A 196 -5.49 15.32 -7.05
CA LYS A 196 -5.51 16.45 -7.98
C LYS A 196 -5.12 15.96 -9.37
N GLY A 197 -6.07 16.02 -10.29
CA GLY A 197 -5.94 15.53 -11.64
C GLY A 197 -7.16 14.72 -12.06
N LYS A 198 -7.12 14.17 -13.25
CA LYS A 198 -8.30 13.50 -13.83
C LYS A 198 -8.54 12.12 -13.24
N ARG A 199 -7.45 11.32 -13.09
CA ARG A 199 -7.56 9.92 -12.73
C ARG A 199 -6.27 9.33 -12.19
N PHE A 200 -6.42 8.27 -11.39
CA PHE A 200 -5.33 7.44 -10.89
C PHE A 200 -5.81 5.98 -10.83
N ALA A 201 -5.26 5.12 -11.67
CA ALA A 201 -5.74 3.75 -11.85
C ALA A 201 -4.78 2.72 -11.26
N ASN A 202 -5.28 1.85 -10.39
CA ASN A 202 -4.53 0.78 -9.73
C ASN A 202 -5.26 -0.56 -9.81
N ILE A 203 -4.46 -1.65 -9.70
CA ILE A 203 -4.95 -3.00 -9.32
C ILE A 203 -4.40 -3.32 -7.92
N PHE A 204 -5.17 -4.02 -7.12
CA PHE A 204 -4.79 -4.57 -5.82
C PHE A 204 -5.53 -5.87 -5.52
#